data_a817a1a5c2d73e4fed56918e44ba2e71
#
_entry.id   a817a1a5c2d73e4fed56918e44ba2e71
#
_cell.length_a   1.000
_cell.length_b   1.000
_cell.length_c   1.000
_cell.angle_alpha   90.00
_cell.angle_beta   90.00
_cell.angle_gamma   90.00
#
_symmetry.space_group_name_H-M   'P 1'
#
loop_
_entity.id
_entity.type
_entity.pdbx_description
1 polymer ?
#
loop_
_entity_poly.entity_id
_entity_poly.type
_entity_poly.pdbx_seq_one_letter_code
_entity_poly.pdbx_strand_id
1 'polypeptide(L)'
;MKKKYLFPLPLFRKIKGFLFYCLLPVVYCLMPTANAQILSDVNTRQQISQGLDKMYSYDFKESAEIFAKIKAKYPQHPVFYTLMAIQTELQYFPLKDYPAQQKVYLAYLSQSRNLAEAMLDKNDEDIEASFFELATLGYLAAFDADNQEFMKAVGVAKKAYSHLKRGLSLTEKQPEFLYSSGIYNYYRIEYPETHTMIKSVIWMFADGNKKLGLQQLDLATKKTIFVKNEATFYAGYVHTKYESNFAKALSYNNILIEKYPDNLLYQMQRAEFLTAVGRYEDAEDFADKILKQRGIMFQCAGTIFKGLVAEKHKKDDKTAEILLQKAVKLPFDERFTKDYHALAYMGLARIAKRAGEADKMKEYAKKASKLAEYKSTLAEAKAMLK
;
A
#
# COMPACT_ATOMS: atom_id res chain seq x y z
N MET A 1 -79.82 -55.83 -17.59
CA MET A 1 -79.35 -56.86 -18.60
C MET A 1 -77.95 -56.54 -19.05
N LYS A 2 -77.02 -57.46 -18.78
CA LYS A 2 -75.86 -57.92 -19.58
C LYS A 2 -74.90 -56.90 -20.12
N LYS A 3 -73.58 -56.99 -20.02
CA LYS A 3 -72.52 -57.95 -19.71
C LYS A 3 -71.21 -57.20 -19.87
N LYS A 4 -70.25 -57.25 -18.90
CA LYS A 4 -68.97 -57.99 -18.88
C LYS A 4 -68.14 -57.93 -20.17
N TYR A 5 -66.86 -57.44 -20.00
CA TYR A 5 -65.58 -58.15 -20.24
C TYR A 5 -64.47 -57.08 -19.94
N LEU A 6 -63.63 -57.17 -18.99
CA LEU A 6 -62.49 -57.99 -18.54
C LEU A 6 -61.30 -57.98 -19.51
N PHE A 7 -60.25 -57.22 -19.08
CA PHE A 7 -58.82 -57.47 -18.99
C PHE A 7 -57.93 -57.42 -20.28
N PRO A 8 -56.56 -57.26 -20.16
CA PRO A 8 -55.71 -56.95 -19.04
C PRO A 8 -54.68 -55.79 -19.28
N LEU A 9 -54.09 -55.34 -18.21
CA LEU A 9 -52.84 -54.55 -18.12
C LEU A 9 -51.64 -55.20 -18.80
N PRO A 10 -50.64 -54.39 -19.15
CA PRO A 10 -49.29 -54.68 -18.66
C PRO A 10 -48.69 -53.54 -17.83
N LEU A 11 -48.67 -53.75 -16.55
CA LEU A 11 -47.72 -53.21 -15.60
C LEU A 11 -46.36 -53.72 -16.01
N PHE A 12 -45.42 -52.87 -16.37
CA PHE A 12 -43.98 -53.09 -16.43
C PHE A 12 -43.30 -52.30 -17.55
N ARG A 13 -43.56 -50.97 -17.65
CA ARG A 13 -42.75 -50.14 -18.56
C ARG A 13 -42.50 -48.70 -18.09
N LYS A 14 -42.68 -48.37 -16.81
CA LYS A 14 -42.49 -46.98 -16.27
C LYS A 14 -41.46 -46.85 -15.12
N ILE A 15 -40.65 -47.86 -14.86
CA ILE A 15 -39.68 -47.80 -13.74
C ILE A 15 -38.25 -47.43 -14.18
N LYS A 16 -37.93 -47.53 -15.47
CA LYS A 16 -36.55 -47.18 -15.92
C LYS A 16 -36.31 -45.69 -16.17
N GLY A 17 -37.34 -44.85 -16.29
CA GLY A 17 -37.17 -43.42 -16.53
C GLY A 17 -37.11 -42.58 -15.26
N PHE A 18 -37.65 -43.04 -14.14
CA PHE A 18 -37.72 -42.27 -12.90
C PHE A 18 -36.44 -42.32 -12.08
N LEU A 19 -35.64 -43.37 -12.19
CA LEU A 19 -34.33 -43.52 -11.53
C LEU A 19 -33.22 -42.66 -12.20
N PHE A 20 -33.36 -42.34 -13.48
CA PHE A 20 -32.38 -41.52 -14.19
C PHE A 20 -32.54 -40.03 -13.95
N TYR A 21 -33.75 -39.58 -13.64
CA TYR A 21 -34.02 -38.16 -13.32
C TYR A 21 -33.74 -37.77 -11.86
N CYS A 22 -33.73 -38.75 -10.93
CA CYS A 22 -33.37 -38.51 -9.53
C CYS A 22 -31.85 -38.50 -9.27
N LEU A 23 -31.04 -39.03 -10.20
CA LEU A 23 -29.57 -39.04 -10.04
C LEU A 23 -28.89 -37.79 -10.61
N LEU A 24 -29.53 -37.07 -11.51
CA LEU A 24 -28.98 -35.81 -12.06
C LEU A 24 -28.85 -34.67 -11.05
N PRO A 25 -29.80 -34.38 -10.15
CA PRO A 25 -29.62 -33.35 -9.15
C PRO A 25 -28.63 -33.74 -8.02
N VAL A 26 -28.44 -35.03 -7.74
CA VAL A 26 -27.51 -35.51 -6.71
C VAL A 26 -26.03 -35.40 -7.18
N VAL A 27 -25.78 -35.57 -8.47
CA VAL A 27 -24.43 -35.40 -9.05
C VAL A 27 -24.06 -33.91 -9.10
N TYR A 28 -25.05 -33.02 -9.26
CA TYR A 28 -24.78 -31.55 -9.22
C TYR A 28 -24.51 -31.02 -7.80
N CYS A 29 -25.05 -31.68 -6.75
CA CYS A 29 -24.79 -31.35 -5.36
C CYS A 29 -23.50 -31.97 -4.81
N LEU A 30 -22.86 -32.89 -5.53
CA LEU A 30 -21.62 -33.57 -5.13
C LEU A 30 -20.38 -33.13 -5.93
N MET A 31 -20.52 -32.09 -6.79
CA MET A 31 -19.31 -31.41 -7.23
C MET A 31 -18.75 -30.70 -6.01
N PRO A 32 -17.58 -31.08 -5.50
CA PRO A 32 -16.91 -30.25 -4.51
C PRO A 32 -16.81 -28.88 -5.18
N THR A 33 -17.38 -27.86 -4.58
CA THR A 33 -16.98 -26.50 -4.86
C THR A 33 -15.50 -26.49 -4.52
N ALA A 34 -14.66 -26.75 -5.51
CA ALA A 34 -13.23 -26.56 -5.36
C ALA A 34 -13.11 -25.14 -4.84
N ASN A 35 -12.75 -25.01 -3.57
CA ASN A 35 -12.40 -23.71 -3.03
C ASN A 35 -11.31 -23.19 -3.97
N ALA A 36 -11.72 -22.25 -4.80
CA ALA A 36 -10.86 -21.75 -5.86
C ALA A 36 -9.74 -20.94 -5.20
N GLN A 37 -8.64 -21.61 -4.90
CA GLN A 37 -7.47 -21.02 -4.26
C GLN A 37 -6.67 -20.27 -5.33
N ILE A 38 -6.91 -18.97 -5.42
CA ILE A 38 -6.23 -18.07 -6.36
C ILE A 38 -4.73 -17.98 -6.05
N LEU A 39 -4.36 -18.01 -4.77
CA LEU A 39 -2.96 -17.94 -4.36
C LEU A 39 -2.14 -19.17 -4.79
N SER A 40 -2.78 -20.28 -5.10
CA SER A 40 -2.13 -21.52 -5.61
C SER A 40 -2.31 -21.74 -7.12
N ASP A 41 -3.30 -21.09 -7.78
CA ASP A 41 -3.52 -21.20 -9.22
C ASP A 41 -2.48 -20.38 -10.00
N VAL A 42 -1.50 -21.05 -10.59
CA VAL A 42 -0.39 -20.45 -11.35
C VAL A 42 -0.89 -19.54 -12.47
N ASN A 43 -1.90 -19.97 -13.23
CA ASN A 43 -2.44 -19.20 -14.36
C ASN A 43 -3.12 -17.92 -13.88
N THR A 44 -3.93 -17.99 -12.83
CA THR A 44 -4.60 -16.84 -12.26
C THR A 44 -3.59 -15.89 -11.61
N ARG A 45 -2.57 -16.39 -10.92
CA ARG A 45 -1.47 -15.56 -10.38
C ARG A 45 -0.73 -14.81 -11.50
N GLN A 46 -0.48 -15.45 -12.64
CA GLN A 46 0.13 -14.79 -13.79
C GLN A 46 -0.77 -13.69 -14.37
N GLN A 47 -2.08 -13.91 -14.49
CA GLN A 47 -3.04 -12.91 -14.92
C GLN A 47 -3.09 -11.73 -13.94
N ILE A 48 -3.08 -11.99 -12.63
CA ILE A 48 -3.01 -10.95 -11.61
C ILE A 48 -1.74 -10.13 -11.75
N SER A 49 -0.58 -10.78 -11.93
CA SER A 49 0.69 -10.08 -12.15
C SER A 49 0.63 -9.18 -13.38
N GLN A 50 0.06 -9.65 -14.49
CA GLN A 50 -0.13 -8.85 -15.71
C GLN A 50 -1.05 -7.65 -15.46
N GLY A 51 -2.17 -7.85 -14.76
CA GLY A 51 -3.09 -6.77 -14.39
C GLY A 51 -2.44 -5.73 -13.47
N LEU A 52 -1.65 -6.19 -12.50
CA LEU A 52 -0.88 -5.30 -11.62
C LEU A 52 0.17 -4.51 -12.41
N ASP A 53 0.89 -5.16 -13.35
CA ASP A 53 1.86 -4.46 -14.19
C ASP A 53 1.19 -3.35 -15.01
N LYS A 54 0.02 -3.60 -15.59
CA LYS A 54 -0.78 -2.58 -16.27
C LYS A 54 -1.22 -1.45 -15.34
N MET A 55 -1.69 -1.81 -14.15
CA MET A 55 -2.13 -0.84 -13.13
C MET A 55 -0.99 0.11 -12.72
N TYR A 56 0.19 -0.42 -12.40
CA TYR A 56 1.34 0.40 -12.00
C TYR A 56 1.97 1.19 -13.16
N SER A 57 1.74 0.77 -14.41
CA SER A 57 2.06 1.53 -15.63
C SER A 57 0.99 2.58 -16.01
N TYR A 58 -0.08 2.72 -15.19
CA TYR A 58 -1.23 3.62 -15.43
C TYR A 58 -2.11 3.23 -16.62
N ASP A 59 -1.98 2.01 -17.14
CA ASP A 59 -2.90 1.40 -18.11
C ASP A 59 -4.16 0.87 -17.39
N PHE A 60 -4.87 1.75 -16.69
CA PHE A 60 -5.99 1.40 -15.81
C PHE A 60 -7.13 0.68 -16.52
N LYS A 61 -7.37 0.99 -17.80
CA LYS A 61 -8.39 0.32 -18.59
C LYS A 61 -8.04 -1.15 -18.83
N GLU A 62 -6.84 -1.44 -19.32
CA GLU A 62 -6.40 -2.82 -19.57
C GLU A 62 -6.30 -3.61 -18.27
N SER A 63 -5.81 -2.98 -17.20
CA SER A 63 -5.79 -3.58 -15.85
C SER A 63 -7.18 -4.00 -15.40
N ALA A 64 -8.18 -3.10 -15.49
CA ALA A 64 -9.56 -3.38 -15.12
C ALA A 64 -10.18 -4.50 -15.98
N GLU A 65 -9.87 -4.58 -17.27
CA GLU A 65 -10.34 -5.66 -18.17
C GLU A 65 -9.76 -7.02 -17.75
N ILE A 66 -8.47 -7.07 -17.37
CA ILE A 66 -7.83 -8.29 -16.85
C ILE A 66 -8.48 -8.70 -15.53
N PHE A 67 -8.68 -7.77 -14.60
CA PHE A 67 -9.31 -8.06 -13.31
C PHE A 67 -10.78 -8.48 -13.45
N ALA A 68 -11.51 -7.95 -14.43
CA ALA A 68 -12.87 -8.38 -14.74
C ALA A 68 -12.94 -9.84 -15.20
N LYS A 69 -11.95 -10.32 -15.98
CA LYS A 69 -11.85 -11.74 -16.36
C LYS A 69 -11.63 -12.64 -15.14
N ILE A 70 -10.81 -12.18 -14.18
CA ILE A 70 -10.60 -12.89 -12.92
C ILE A 70 -11.91 -12.94 -12.10
N LYS A 71 -12.65 -11.83 -12.03
CA LYS A 71 -13.97 -11.78 -11.39
C LYS A 71 -14.96 -12.76 -12.03
N ALA A 72 -14.98 -12.86 -13.35
CA ALA A 72 -15.86 -13.78 -14.06
C ALA A 72 -15.54 -15.26 -13.73
N LYS A 73 -14.25 -15.58 -13.55
CA LYS A 73 -13.80 -16.93 -13.14
C LYS A 73 -14.06 -17.22 -11.65
N TYR A 74 -13.93 -16.19 -10.80
CA TYR A 74 -14.05 -16.29 -9.34
C TYR A 74 -15.04 -15.25 -8.78
N PRO A 75 -16.34 -15.34 -9.07
CA PRO A 75 -17.32 -14.27 -8.78
C PRO A 75 -17.53 -14.02 -7.28
N GLN A 76 -17.29 -15.03 -6.43
CA GLN A 76 -17.45 -14.95 -4.98
C GLN A 76 -16.11 -14.77 -4.23
N HIS A 77 -15.04 -14.37 -4.94
CA HIS A 77 -13.73 -14.19 -4.34
C HIS A 77 -13.42 -12.69 -4.13
N PRO A 78 -12.79 -12.29 -3.00
CA PRO A 78 -12.49 -10.89 -2.69
C PRO A 78 -11.49 -10.22 -3.64
N VAL A 79 -10.64 -10.99 -4.32
CA VAL A 79 -9.49 -10.51 -5.12
C VAL A 79 -9.81 -9.35 -6.05
N PHE A 80 -10.90 -9.47 -6.83
CA PHE A 80 -11.27 -8.41 -7.78
C PHE A 80 -11.50 -7.08 -7.06
N TYR A 81 -12.24 -7.12 -5.99
CA TYR A 81 -12.61 -5.90 -5.26
C TYR A 81 -11.41 -5.29 -4.53
N THR A 82 -10.51 -6.12 -3.98
CA THR A 82 -9.23 -5.64 -3.43
C THR A 82 -8.39 -4.94 -4.50
N LEU A 83 -8.22 -5.56 -5.67
CA LEU A 83 -7.43 -5.00 -6.77
C LEU A 83 -8.04 -3.71 -7.33
N MET A 84 -9.37 -3.63 -7.45
CA MET A 84 -10.04 -2.41 -7.90
C MET A 84 -9.98 -1.28 -6.86
N ALA A 85 -9.94 -1.59 -5.56
CA ALA A 85 -9.68 -0.60 -4.54
C ALA A 85 -8.26 -0.01 -4.70
N ILE A 86 -7.24 -0.86 -4.83
CA ILE A 86 -5.85 -0.43 -5.05
C ILE A 86 -5.73 0.42 -6.33
N GLN A 87 -6.36 -0.01 -7.42
CA GLN A 87 -6.39 0.77 -8.66
C GLN A 87 -7.03 2.14 -8.47
N THR A 88 -8.15 2.22 -7.74
CA THR A 88 -8.84 3.49 -7.47
C THR A 88 -7.94 4.44 -6.68
N GLU A 89 -7.25 3.94 -5.66
CA GLU A 89 -6.32 4.74 -4.86
C GLU A 89 -5.15 5.25 -5.70
N LEU A 90 -4.54 4.39 -6.52
CA LEU A 90 -3.41 4.77 -7.37
C LEU A 90 -3.82 5.79 -8.44
N GLN A 91 -5.00 5.62 -9.03
CA GLN A 91 -5.52 6.50 -10.10
C GLN A 91 -5.87 7.90 -9.60
N TYR A 92 -6.31 8.01 -8.34
CA TYR A 92 -6.79 9.25 -7.74
C TYR A 92 -5.97 9.64 -6.49
N PHE A 93 -4.65 9.52 -6.60
CA PHE A 93 -3.77 9.83 -5.48
C PHE A 93 -3.44 11.33 -5.37
N PRO A 94 -3.48 11.94 -4.18
CA PRO A 94 -3.98 11.38 -2.92
C PRO A 94 -5.51 11.34 -2.88
N LEU A 95 -6.06 10.19 -2.52
CA LEU A 95 -7.49 9.89 -2.62
C LEU A 95 -8.38 10.87 -1.82
N LYS A 96 -7.86 11.48 -0.76
CA LYS A 96 -8.57 12.49 0.04
C LYS A 96 -9.04 13.71 -0.75
N ASP A 97 -8.40 14.01 -1.88
CA ASP A 97 -8.75 15.15 -2.73
C ASP A 97 -9.92 14.82 -3.69
N TYR A 98 -10.41 13.57 -3.69
CA TYR A 98 -11.41 13.04 -4.61
C TYR A 98 -12.60 12.37 -3.89
N PRO A 99 -13.55 13.14 -3.28
CA PRO A 99 -14.63 12.59 -2.44
C PRO A 99 -15.53 11.56 -3.12
N ALA A 100 -15.77 11.70 -4.43
CA ALA A 100 -16.56 10.72 -5.17
C ALA A 100 -15.83 9.37 -5.28
N GLN A 101 -14.52 9.40 -5.52
CA GLN A 101 -13.67 8.21 -5.64
C GLN A 101 -13.40 7.54 -4.29
N GLN A 102 -13.37 8.31 -3.20
CA GLN A 102 -13.35 7.74 -1.85
C GLN A 102 -14.53 6.79 -1.61
N LYS A 103 -15.74 7.19 -2.05
CA LYS A 103 -16.94 6.34 -1.93
C LYS A 103 -16.78 5.03 -2.72
N VAL A 104 -16.22 5.12 -3.94
CA VAL A 104 -15.96 3.95 -4.79
C VAL A 104 -14.92 3.03 -4.14
N TYR A 105 -13.84 3.61 -3.66
CA TYR A 105 -12.79 2.89 -2.93
C TYR A 105 -13.33 2.13 -1.72
N LEU A 106 -14.08 2.82 -0.87
CA LEU A 106 -14.69 2.23 0.33
C LEU A 106 -15.72 1.15 -0.03
N ALA A 107 -16.48 1.33 -1.12
CA ALA A 107 -17.42 0.31 -1.59
C ALA A 107 -16.68 -0.96 -2.06
N TYR A 108 -15.56 -0.82 -2.76
CA TYR A 108 -14.72 -1.97 -3.14
C TYR A 108 -14.14 -2.66 -1.91
N LEU A 109 -13.59 -1.94 -0.95
CA LEU A 109 -13.07 -2.53 0.29
C LEU A 109 -14.17 -3.23 1.09
N SER A 110 -15.37 -2.62 1.20
CA SER A 110 -16.51 -3.24 1.87
C SER A 110 -16.92 -4.55 1.20
N GLN A 111 -16.98 -4.58 -0.13
CA GLN A 111 -17.33 -5.80 -0.87
C GLN A 111 -16.24 -6.87 -0.76
N SER A 112 -14.95 -6.48 -0.83
CA SER A 112 -13.84 -7.39 -0.60
C SER A 112 -13.95 -8.04 0.77
N ARG A 113 -14.19 -7.24 1.80
CA ARG A 113 -14.33 -7.70 3.17
C ARG A 113 -15.49 -8.67 3.35
N ASN A 114 -16.68 -8.32 2.88
CA ASN A 114 -17.86 -9.18 2.98
C ASN A 114 -17.61 -10.57 2.36
N LEU A 115 -16.89 -10.64 1.24
CA LEU A 115 -16.55 -11.91 0.60
C LEU A 115 -15.48 -12.69 1.37
N ALA A 116 -14.47 -12.01 1.91
CA ALA A 116 -13.45 -12.65 2.76
C ALA A 116 -14.07 -13.21 4.04
N GLU A 117 -14.93 -12.44 4.73
CA GLU A 117 -15.69 -12.89 5.91
C GLU A 117 -16.56 -14.10 5.57
N ALA A 118 -17.28 -14.08 4.43
CA ALA A 118 -18.11 -15.23 4.01
C ALA A 118 -17.29 -16.49 3.68
N MET A 119 -16.02 -16.36 3.28
CA MET A 119 -15.09 -17.49 3.14
C MET A 119 -14.65 -18.00 4.52
N LEU A 120 -14.33 -17.09 5.45
CA LEU A 120 -13.93 -17.42 6.83
C LEU A 120 -15.06 -18.07 7.63
N ASP A 121 -16.32 -17.65 7.40
CA ASP A 121 -17.50 -18.28 8.02
C ASP A 121 -17.66 -19.76 7.63
N LYS A 122 -17.21 -20.13 6.42
CA LYS A 122 -17.20 -21.52 5.95
C LYS A 122 -16.00 -22.31 6.43
N ASN A 123 -14.86 -21.65 6.55
CA ASN A 123 -13.61 -22.24 7.03
C ASN A 123 -12.77 -21.12 7.68
N ASP A 124 -12.81 -21.07 9.00
CA ASP A 124 -12.09 -20.07 9.80
C ASP A 124 -10.56 -20.20 9.67
N GLU A 125 -10.08 -21.34 9.18
CA GLU A 125 -8.68 -21.58 8.86
C GLU A 125 -8.29 -21.28 7.41
N ASP A 126 -9.17 -20.70 6.59
CA ASP A 126 -8.85 -20.34 5.22
C ASP A 126 -7.74 -19.26 5.16
N ILE A 127 -6.59 -19.70 4.65
CA ILE A 127 -5.37 -18.85 4.59
C ILE A 127 -5.57 -17.70 3.61
N GLU A 128 -6.24 -17.97 2.49
CA GLU A 128 -6.48 -16.99 1.44
C GLU A 128 -7.48 -15.93 1.88
N ALA A 129 -8.58 -16.35 2.49
CA ALA A 129 -9.55 -15.44 3.09
C ALA A 129 -8.91 -14.56 4.19
N SER A 130 -8.07 -15.15 5.05
CA SER A 130 -7.30 -14.40 6.06
C SER A 130 -6.36 -13.36 5.44
N PHE A 131 -5.73 -13.69 4.29
CA PHE A 131 -4.87 -12.75 3.59
C PHE A 131 -5.67 -11.55 3.04
N PHE A 132 -6.80 -11.80 2.38
CA PHE A 132 -7.62 -10.73 1.81
C PHE A 132 -8.33 -9.90 2.88
N GLU A 133 -8.76 -10.50 4.00
CA GLU A 133 -9.30 -9.75 5.13
C GLU A 133 -8.23 -8.84 5.75
N LEU A 134 -7.02 -9.37 5.98
CA LEU A 134 -5.88 -8.59 6.48
C LEU A 134 -5.53 -7.43 5.54
N ALA A 135 -5.46 -7.68 4.24
CA ALA A 135 -5.16 -6.65 3.24
C ALA A 135 -6.24 -5.56 3.23
N THR A 136 -7.51 -5.95 3.20
CA THR A 136 -8.65 -5.01 3.20
C THR A 136 -8.67 -4.15 4.45
N LEU A 137 -8.49 -4.75 5.63
CA LEU A 137 -8.41 -4.00 6.90
C LEU A 137 -7.16 -3.10 6.94
N GLY A 138 -6.05 -3.53 6.35
CA GLY A 138 -4.85 -2.70 6.20
C GLY A 138 -5.10 -1.44 5.39
N TYR A 139 -5.75 -1.56 4.23
CA TYR A 139 -6.13 -0.40 3.39
C TYR A 139 -7.16 0.51 4.07
N LEU A 140 -8.13 -0.05 4.80
CA LEU A 140 -9.09 0.74 5.59
C LEU A 140 -8.39 1.52 6.71
N ALA A 141 -7.45 0.89 7.43
CA ALA A 141 -6.68 1.58 8.48
C ALA A 141 -5.80 2.69 7.91
N ALA A 142 -5.18 2.46 6.73
CA ALA A 142 -4.40 3.48 6.04
C ALA A 142 -5.28 4.65 5.60
N PHE A 143 -6.45 4.38 5.01
CA PHE A 143 -7.42 5.40 4.61
C PHE A 143 -7.88 6.26 5.80
N ASP A 144 -8.22 5.63 6.94
CA ASP A 144 -8.61 6.36 8.14
C ASP A 144 -7.44 7.23 8.68
N ALA A 145 -6.21 6.71 8.66
CA ALA A 145 -5.02 7.46 9.06
C ALA A 145 -4.72 8.64 8.13
N ASP A 146 -4.86 8.46 6.82
CA ASP A 146 -4.67 9.52 5.81
C ASP A 146 -5.71 10.64 5.95
N ASN A 147 -6.90 10.32 6.46
CA ASN A 147 -7.95 11.28 6.81
C ASN A 147 -7.83 11.81 8.27
N GLN A 148 -6.73 11.52 8.96
CA GLN A 148 -6.46 11.94 10.36
C GLN A 148 -7.43 11.34 11.39
N GLU A 149 -8.15 10.27 11.04
CA GLU A 149 -9.05 9.54 11.94
C GLU A 149 -8.29 8.44 12.73
N PHE A 150 -7.24 8.83 13.45
CA PHE A 150 -6.29 7.90 14.09
C PHE A 150 -6.93 6.86 15.01
N MET A 151 -7.94 7.25 15.82
CA MET A 151 -8.61 6.31 16.72
C MET A 151 -9.43 5.26 15.97
N LYS A 152 -9.99 5.63 14.83
CA LYS A 152 -10.69 4.72 13.93
C LYS A 152 -9.71 3.76 13.26
N ALA A 153 -8.58 4.28 12.76
CA ALA A 153 -7.50 3.46 12.23
C ALA A 153 -6.99 2.42 13.24
N VAL A 154 -6.80 2.81 14.51
CA VAL A 154 -6.44 1.87 15.60
C VAL A 154 -7.52 0.81 15.82
N GLY A 155 -8.80 1.20 15.76
CA GLY A 155 -9.92 0.26 15.87
C GLY A 155 -9.92 -0.78 14.74
N VAL A 156 -9.64 -0.37 13.51
CA VAL A 156 -9.50 -1.26 12.36
C VAL A 156 -8.26 -2.16 12.49
N ALA A 157 -7.12 -1.60 12.91
CA ALA A 157 -5.89 -2.36 13.13
C ALA A 157 -6.05 -3.47 14.19
N LYS A 158 -6.85 -3.23 15.25
CA LYS A 158 -7.19 -4.27 16.23
C LYS A 158 -7.96 -5.44 15.61
N LYS A 159 -8.89 -5.17 14.68
CA LYS A 159 -9.62 -6.23 13.95
C LYS A 159 -8.67 -7.02 13.03
N ALA A 160 -7.74 -6.35 12.38
CA ALA A 160 -6.74 -6.96 11.52
C ALA A 160 -5.75 -7.87 12.27
N TYR A 161 -5.59 -7.67 13.59
CA TYR A 161 -4.49 -8.26 14.36
C TYR A 161 -4.55 -9.80 14.44
N SER A 162 -5.75 -10.40 14.49
CA SER A 162 -5.91 -11.87 14.49
C SER A 162 -5.37 -12.48 13.19
N HIS A 163 -5.72 -11.90 12.04
CA HIS A 163 -5.26 -12.31 10.72
C HIS A 163 -3.75 -12.05 10.55
N LEU A 164 -3.26 -10.93 11.08
CA LEU A 164 -1.83 -10.64 11.11
C LEU A 164 -1.06 -11.67 11.95
N LYS A 165 -1.50 -12.00 13.17
CA LYS A 165 -0.88 -13.06 14.01
C LYS A 165 -0.81 -14.38 13.27
N ARG A 166 -1.86 -14.74 12.57
CA ARG A 166 -1.89 -15.93 11.73
C ARG A 166 -0.86 -15.83 10.60
N GLY A 167 -0.83 -14.70 9.89
CA GLY A 167 0.13 -14.43 8.81
C GLY A 167 1.58 -14.50 9.26
N LEU A 168 1.91 -14.03 10.48
CA LEU A 168 3.28 -14.11 11.04
C LEU A 168 3.82 -15.54 11.08
N SER A 169 2.96 -16.54 11.34
CA SER A 169 3.33 -17.97 11.37
C SER A 169 3.31 -18.65 9.99
N LEU A 170 2.78 -17.99 8.97
CA LEU A 170 2.55 -18.58 7.66
C LEU A 170 3.48 -18.04 6.56
N THR A 171 4.42 -17.15 6.87
CA THR A 171 5.27 -16.49 5.87
C THR A 171 6.10 -17.45 5.00
N GLU A 172 6.42 -18.64 5.48
CA GLU A 172 7.12 -19.67 4.70
C GLU A 172 6.17 -20.42 3.76
N LYS A 173 4.94 -20.70 4.21
CA LYS A 173 3.92 -21.44 3.44
C LYS A 173 3.22 -20.54 2.43
N GLN A 174 2.96 -19.27 2.81
CA GLN A 174 2.28 -18.27 2.00
C GLN A 174 3.06 -16.96 2.01
N PRO A 175 3.94 -16.76 1.02
CA PRO A 175 4.82 -15.58 0.96
C PRO A 175 4.08 -14.23 0.93
N GLU A 176 2.81 -14.18 0.51
CA GLU A 176 2.05 -12.93 0.47
C GLU A 176 1.92 -12.25 1.86
N PHE A 177 2.05 -13.00 2.96
CA PHE A 177 2.11 -12.45 4.32
C PHE A 177 3.45 -11.78 4.67
N LEU A 178 4.51 -11.94 3.87
CA LEU A 178 5.83 -11.37 4.17
C LEU A 178 5.79 -9.85 4.32
N TYR A 179 5.00 -9.15 3.50
CA TYR A 179 4.89 -7.70 3.55
C TYR A 179 4.25 -7.22 4.88
N SER A 180 3.06 -7.71 5.18
CA SER A 180 2.35 -7.33 6.41
C SER A 180 3.12 -7.73 7.67
N SER A 181 3.74 -8.91 7.67
CA SER A 181 4.62 -9.37 8.76
C SER A 181 5.86 -8.49 8.91
N GLY A 182 6.47 -8.10 7.79
CA GLY A 182 7.64 -7.23 7.76
C GLY A 182 7.34 -5.84 8.30
N ILE A 183 6.24 -5.23 7.83
CA ILE A 183 5.72 -3.94 8.32
C ILE A 183 5.47 -4.01 9.83
N TYR A 184 4.75 -5.05 10.30
CA TYR A 184 4.46 -5.22 11.71
C TYR A 184 5.73 -5.36 12.55
N ASN A 185 6.61 -6.30 12.22
CA ASN A 185 7.85 -6.56 12.97
C ASN A 185 8.73 -5.31 13.05
N TYR A 186 8.78 -4.52 11.98
CA TYR A 186 9.56 -3.30 11.92
C TYR A 186 8.92 -2.17 12.75
N TYR A 187 7.68 -1.80 12.43
CA TYR A 187 7.03 -0.64 13.04
C TYR A 187 6.62 -0.86 14.50
N ARG A 188 6.43 -2.11 14.93
CA ARG A 188 6.17 -2.43 16.35
C ARG A 188 7.29 -1.92 17.27
N ILE A 189 8.52 -1.87 16.76
CA ILE A 189 9.69 -1.36 17.49
C ILE A 189 9.93 0.11 17.15
N GLU A 190 9.91 0.47 15.85
CA GLU A 190 10.34 1.78 15.38
C GLU A 190 9.32 2.91 15.65
N TYR A 191 8.03 2.62 15.48
CA TYR A 191 6.99 3.65 15.50
C TYR A 191 6.81 4.34 16.87
N PRO A 192 6.87 3.62 18.01
CA PRO A 192 6.77 4.24 19.34
C PRO A 192 7.93 5.20 19.70
N GLU A 193 9.06 5.12 19.01
CA GLU A 193 10.18 6.02 19.26
C GLU A 193 9.87 7.47 18.82
N THR A 194 9.09 7.60 17.74
CA THR A 194 8.71 8.89 17.16
C THR A 194 7.28 9.31 17.49
N HIS A 195 6.39 8.33 17.80
CA HIS A 195 4.97 8.55 18.06
C HIS A 195 4.59 8.10 19.47
N THR A 196 4.88 8.95 20.46
CA THR A 196 4.71 8.60 21.89
C THR A 196 3.28 8.23 22.29
N MET A 197 2.25 8.73 21.60
CA MET A 197 0.84 8.38 21.84
C MET A 197 0.56 6.88 21.65
N ILE A 198 1.27 6.21 20.75
CA ILE A 198 1.11 4.77 20.50
C ILE A 198 1.58 3.92 21.71
N LYS A 199 2.49 4.46 22.55
CA LYS A 199 3.00 3.74 23.72
C LYS A 199 1.89 3.29 24.67
N SER A 200 0.78 4.02 24.72
CA SER A 200 -0.36 3.70 25.59
C SER A 200 -1.16 2.46 25.14
N VAL A 201 -1.06 2.05 23.88
CA VAL A 201 -1.83 0.94 23.29
C VAL A 201 -0.94 -0.20 22.77
N ILE A 202 0.35 0.03 22.60
CA ILE A 202 1.25 -0.92 21.92
C ILE A 202 1.47 -2.21 22.71
N TRP A 203 1.31 -2.19 24.04
CA TRP A 203 1.40 -3.37 24.90
C TRP A 203 0.34 -4.44 24.59
N MET A 204 -0.74 -4.06 23.90
CA MET A 204 -1.80 -5.00 23.47
C MET A 204 -1.36 -5.92 22.32
N PHE A 205 -0.23 -5.64 21.69
CA PHE A 205 0.27 -6.34 20.52
C PHE A 205 1.56 -7.09 20.88
N ALA A 206 1.76 -8.28 20.33
CA ALA A 206 2.96 -9.06 20.53
C ALA A 206 4.23 -8.25 20.16
N ASP A 207 5.37 -8.65 20.71
CA ASP A 207 6.62 -7.98 20.39
C ASP A 207 7.01 -8.15 18.93
N GLY A 208 7.61 -7.10 18.38
CA GLY A 208 8.16 -7.11 17.02
C GLY A 208 9.65 -7.42 17.04
N ASN A 209 10.21 -7.60 15.85
CA ASN A 209 11.64 -7.76 15.64
C ASN A 209 12.06 -6.93 14.42
N LYS A 210 12.72 -5.81 14.66
CA LYS A 210 13.12 -4.86 13.62
C LYS A 210 13.98 -5.49 12.52
N LYS A 211 14.97 -6.32 12.90
CA LYS A 211 15.85 -7.01 11.95
C LYS A 211 15.06 -8.01 11.08
N LEU A 212 14.20 -8.80 11.70
CA LEU A 212 13.31 -9.73 11.00
C LEU A 212 12.37 -8.95 10.06
N GLY A 213 11.82 -7.82 10.50
CA GLY A 213 10.97 -6.97 9.69
C GLY A 213 11.64 -6.51 8.40
N LEU A 214 12.88 -6.03 8.48
CA LEU A 214 13.66 -5.65 7.29
C LEU A 214 13.93 -6.84 6.37
N GLN A 215 14.23 -8.01 6.92
CA GLN A 215 14.44 -9.24 6.13
C GLN A 215 13.16 -9.69 5.43
N GLN A 216 12.02 -9.64 6.12
CA GLN A 216 10.72 -10.00 5.55
C GLN A 216 10.30 -9.03 4.45
N LEU A 217 10.52 -7.71 4.61
CA LEU A 217 10.30 -6.73 3.56
C LEU A 217 11.16 -7.01 2.32
N ASP A 218 12.45 -7.29 2.49
CA ASP A 218 13.34 -7.63 1.37
C ASP A 218 12.90 -8.94 0.67
N LEU A 219 12.47 -9.96 1.42
CA LEU A 219 11.92 -11.19 0.85
C LEU A 219 10.60 -10.95 0.12
N ALA A 220 9.73 -10.07 0.64
CA ALA A 220 8.47 -9.73 0.00
C ALA A 220 8.68 -9.13 -1.40
N THR A 221 9.71 -8.29 -1.60
CA THR A 221 10.03 -7.73 -2.91
C THR A 221 10.36 -8.78 -3.98
N LYS A 222 10.69 -10.00 -3.56
CA LYS A 222 11.18 -11.09 -4.44
C LYS A 222 10.18 -12.23 -4.59
N LYS A 223 9.45 -12.56 -3.51
CA LYS A 223 8.66 -13.79 -3.40
C LYS A 223 7.15 -13.60 -3.54
N THR A 224 6.66 -12.35 -3.52
CA THR A 224 5.22 -12.06 -3.58
C THR A 224 4.78 -11.63 -4.99
N ILE A 225 3.48 -11.63 -5.22
CA ILE A 225 2.86 -11.12 -6.45
C ILE A 225 1.95 -9.94 -6.12
N PHE A 226 1.02 -10.12 -5.18
CA PHE A 226 0.02 -9.10 -4.84
C PHE A 226 0.65 -7.86 -4.21
N VAL A 227 1.61 -8.05 -3.33
CA VAL A 227 2.21 -6.97 -2.51
C VAL A 227 3.65 -6.64 -2.89
N LYS A 228 4.12 -7.14 -4.04
CA LYS A 228 5.51 -6.98 -4.46
C LYS A 228 5.93 -5.52 -4.62
N ASN A 229 5.09 -4.75 -5.31
CA ASN A 229 5.40 -3.35 -5.60
C ASN A 229 5.28 -2.48 -4.36
N GLU A 230 4.27 -2.71 -3.52
CA GLU A 230 4.13 -2.07 -2.21
C GLU A 230 5.32 -2.40 -1.31
N ALA A 231 5.70 -3.67 -1.23
CA ALA A 231 6.86 -4.09 -0.44
C ALA A 231 8.14 -3.40 -0.91
N THR A 232 8.34 -3.26 -2.23
CA THR A 232 9.51 -2.59 -2.80
C THR A 232 9.49 -1.09 -2.51
N PHE A 233 8.34 -0.43 -2.66
CA PHE A 233 8.16 0.98 -2.34
C PHE A 233 8.41 1.27 -0.85
N TYR A 234 7.78 0.47 0.04
CA TYR A 234 7.91 0.65 1.48
C TYR A 234 9.30 0.26 2.01
N ALA A 235 9.98 -0.73 1.41
CA ALA A 235 11.37 -1.02 1.75
C ALA A 235 12.28 0.19 1.47
N GLY A 236 12.12 0.84 0.31
CA GLY A 236 12.81 2.10 0.01
C GLY A 236 12.51 3.19 1.02
N TYR A 237 11.23 3.38 1.33
CA TYR A 237 10.75 4.37 2.31
C TYR A 237 11.34 4.14 3.73
N VAL A 238 11.29 2.91 4.23
CA VAL A 238 11.85 2.55 5.55
C VAL A 238 13.35 2.84 5.61
N HIS A 239 14.09 2.45 4.58
CA HIS A 239 15.54 2.68 4.53
C HIS A 239 15.89 4.17 4.46
N THR A 240 15.10 5.01 3.80
CA THR A 240 15.31 6.47 3.77
C THR A 240 14.92 7.10 5.09
N LYS A 241 13.72 6.84 5.56
CA LYS A 241 13.13 7.58 6.68
C LYS A 241 13.73 7.20 8.02
N TYR A 242 13.93 5.92 8.26
CA TYR A 242 14.28 5.41 9.59
C TYR A 242 15.69 4.83 9.70
N GLU A 243 16.21 4.22 8.62
CA GLU A 243 17.53 3.59 8.64
C GLU A 243 18.65 4.53 8.14
N SER A 244 18.29 5.67 7.52
CA SER A 244 19.24 6.58 6.85
C SER A 244 20.19 5.87 5.86
N ASN A 245 19.71 4.76 5.29
CA ASN A 245 20.44 3.95 4.31
C ASN A 245 19.97 4.28 2.89
N PHE A 246 20.35 5.47 2.42
CA PHE A 246 19.90 6.04 1.16
C PHE A 246 20.32 5.22 -0.06
N ALA A 247 21.50 4.59 -0.03
CA ALA A 247 21.95 3.73 -1.13
C ALA A 247 21.06 2.49 -1.28
N LYS A 248 20.66 1.87 -0.16
CA LYS A 248 19.75 0.72 -0.16
C LYS A 248 18.35 1.15 -0.61
N ALA A 249 17.87 2.31 -0.13
CA ALA A 249 16.62 2.89 -0.58
C ALA A 249 16.57 3.08 -2.10
N LEU A 250 17.64 3.69 -2.66
CA LEU A 250 17.76 3.91 -4.09
C LEU A 250 17.77 2.59 -4.87
N SER A 251 18.37 1.52 -4.33
CA SER A 251 18.36 0.20 -4.98
C SER A 251 16.96 -0.40 -5.15
N TYR A 252 16.06 -0.20 -4.20
CA TYR A 252 14.64 -0.60 -4.34
C TYR A 252 13.90 0.26 -5.34
N ASN A 253 14.12 1.58 -5.31
CA ASN A 253 13.49 2.47 -6.29
C ASN A 253 13.97 2.21 -7.72
N ASN A 254 15.22 1.77 -7.93
CA ASN A 254 15.70 1.36 -9.26
C ASN A 254 14.82 0.27 -9.87
N ILE A 255 14.42 -0.74 -9.08
CA ILE A 255 13.54 -1.82 -9.54
C ILE A 255 12.19 -1.27 -10.02
N LEU A 256 11.62 -0.31 -9.26
CA LEU A 256 10.31 0.27 -9.57
C LEU A 256 10.36 1.20 -10.80
N ILE A 257 11.34 2.08 -10.86
CA ILE A 257 11.50 3.06 -11.96
C ILE A 257 11.87 2.40 -13.27
N GLU A 258 12.68 1.34 -13.25
CA GLU A 258 13.02 0.58 -14.45
C GLU A 258 11.79 -0.08 -15.07
N LYS A 259 10.90 -0.61 -14.23
CA LYS A 259 9.70 -1.32 -14.67
C LYS A 259 8.53 -0.37 -14.96
N TYR A 260 8.39 0.70 -14.20
CA TYR A 260 7.25 1.64 -14.25
C TYR A 260 7.74 3.10 -14.29
N PRO A 261 8.40 3.51 -15.40
CA PRO A 261 9.07 4.81 -15.47
C PRO A 261 8.13 6.01 -15.37
N ASP A 262 6.86 5.85 -15.72
CA ASP A 262 5.85 6.92 -15.70
C ASP A 262 5.05 6.99 -14.39
N ASN A 263 5.30 6.08 -13.45
CA ASN A 263 4.61 6.09 -12.16
C ASN A 263 5.04 7.28 -11.30
N LEU A 264 4.11 8.20 -11.04
CA LEU A 264 4.39 9.47 -10.37
C LEU A 264 4.90 9.31 -8.95
N LEU A 265 4.40 8.33 -8.20
CA LEU A 265 4.86 8.05 -6.84
C LEU A 265 6.30 7.55 -6.84
N TYR A 266 6.64 6.71 -7.82
CA TYR A 266 7.99 6.18 -7.96
C TYR A 266 8.97 7.26 -8.46
N GLN A 267 8.52 8.16 -9.35
CA GLN A 267 9.31 9.33 -9.76
C GLN A 267 9.56 10.29 -8.59
N MET A 268 8.56 10.54 -7.76
CA MET A 268 8.69 11.38 -6.57
C MET A 268 9.68 10.78 -5.57
N GLN A 269 9.55 9.50 -5.29
CA GLN A 269 10.49 8.77 -4.44
C GLN A 269 11.91 8.76 -5.06
N ARG A 270 12.01 8.72 -6.39
CA ARG A 270 13.29 8.82 -7.11
C ARG A 270 13.97 10.14 -6.88
N ALA A 271 13.27 11.26 -7.05
CA ALA A 271 13.80 12.60 -6.81
C ALA A 271 14.32 12.74 -5.37
N GLU A 272 13.55 12.22 -4.42
CA GLU A 272 13.90 12.22 -3.00
C GLU A 272 15.20 11.44 -2.74
N PHE A 273 15.27 10.20 -3.22
CA PHE A 273 16.43 9.33 -2.94
C PHE A 273 17.69 9.79 -3.66
N LEU A 274 17.56 10.30 -4.89
CA LEU A 274 18.68 10.91 -5.62
C LEU A 274 19.22 12.15 -4.89
N THR A 275 18.32 12.99 -4.37
CA THR A 275 18.70 14.14 -3.54
C THR A 275 19.43 13.71 -2.26
N ALA A 276 18.95 12.64 -1.61
CA ALA A 276 19.54 12.11 -0.38
C ALA A 276 20.94 11.51 -0.58
N VAL A 277 21.21 10.88 -1.75
CA VAL A 277 22.53 10.35 -2.09
C VAL A 277 23.45 11.36 -2.77
N GLY A 278 22.99 12.60 -2.98
CA GLY A 278 23.80 13.66 -3.60
C GLY A 278 23.88 13.63 -5.15
N ARG A 279 23.01 12.85 -5.81
CA ARG A 279 22.90 12.81 -7.28
C ARG A 279 21.94 13.90 -7.76
N TYR A 280 22.34 15.16 -7.59
CA TYR A 280 21.46 16.31 -7.72
C TYR A 280 21.01 16.59 -9.15
N GLU A 281 21.88 16.38 -10.16
CA GLU A 281 21.52 16.56 -11.58
C GLU A 281 20.39 15.61 -11.97
N ASP A 282 20.53 14.32 -11.64
CA ASP A 282 19.48 13.34 -11.88
C ASP A 282 18.19 13.65 -11.11
N ALA A 283 18.31 14.17 -9.88
CA ALA A 283 17.16 14.53 -9.05
C ALA A 283 16.37 15.71 -9.65
N GLU A 284 17.05 16.66 -10.29
CA GLU A 284 16.42 17.85 -10.90
C GLU A 284 15.45 17.46 -12.00
N ASP A 285 15.81 16.51 -12.86
CA ASP A 285 14.96 16.02 -13.94
C ASP A 285 13.64 15.43 -13.43
N PHE A 286 13.71 14.65 -12.33
CA PHE A 286 12.51 14.10 -11.70
C PHE A 286 11.71 15.19 -10.98
N ALA A 287 12.35 16.16 -10.33
CA ALA A 287 11.67 17.30 -9.71
C ALA A 287 10.88 18.11 -10.76
N ASP A 288 11.44 18.32 -11.94
CA ASP A 288 10.76 19.03 -13.04
C ASP A 288 9.55 18.24 -13.59
N LYS A 289 9.63 16.90 -13.66
CA LYS A 289 8.49 16.04 -14.03
C LYS A 289 7.38 16.13 -13.00
N ILE A 290 7.72 16.09 -11.71
CA ILE A 290 6.78 16.18 -10.58
C ILE A 290 6.06 17.53 -10.58
N LEU A 291 6.78 18.64 -10.82
CA LEU A 291 6.22 19.99 -10.86
C LEU A 291 5.19 20.21 -11.97
N LYS A 292 5.20 19.39 -13.02
CA LYS A 292 4.18 19.44 -14.09
C LYS A 292 2.86 18.80 -13.65
N GLN A 293 2.86 18.09 -12.53
CA GLN A 293 1.67 17.41 -12.02
C GLN A 293 0.79 18.36 -11.22
N ARG A 294 -0.52 18.10 -11.24
CA ARG A 294 -1.48 18.80 -10.40
C ARG A 294 -1.45 18.19 -8.99
N GLY A 295 -1.78 19.02 -8.00
CA GLY A 295 -1.87 18.59 -6.60
C GLY A 295 -0.75 19.19 -5.73
N ILE A 296 -1.15 19.55 -4.50
CA ILE A 296 -0.30 20.28 -3.56
C ILE A 296 0.93 19.47 -3.17
N MET A 297 0.78 18.17 -2.98
CA MET A 297 1.87 17.27 -2.63
C MET A 297 3.00 17.31 -3.67
N PHE A 298 2.66 17.17 -4.95
CA PHE A 298 3.63 17.20 -6.06
C PHE A 298 4.29 18.56 -6.19
N GLN A 299 3.51 19.65 -6.07
CA GLN A 299 4.03 21.02 -6.09
C GLN A 299 4.98 21.29 -4.92
N CYS A 300 4.64 20.81 -3.73
CA CYS A 300 5.48 20.93 -2.54
C CYS A 300 6.79 20.15 -2.71
N ALA A 301 6.71 18.86 -3.01
CA ALA A 301 7.88 17.99 -3.17
C ALA A 301 8.82 18.49 -4.28
N GLY A 302 8.30 18.74 -5.49
CA GLY A 302 9.10 19.20 -6.62
C GLY A 302 9.77 20.54 -6.37
N THR A 303 9.07 21.52 -5.74
CA THR A 303 9.66 22.82 -5.39
C THR A 303 10.80 22.67 -4.39
N ILE A 304 10.65 21.78 -3.40
CA ILE A 304 11.67 21.51 -2.39
C ILE A 304 12.89 20.83 -2.99
N PHE A 305 12.71 19.81 -3.82
CA PHE A 305 13.84 19.14 -4.45
C PHE A 305 14.63 20.11 -5.35
N LYS A 306 13.97 20.97 -6.11
CA LYS A 306 14.67 22.04 -6.85
C LYS A 306 15.39 23.01 -5.93
N GLY A 307 14.79 23.40 -4.81
CA GLY A 307 15.44 24.24 -3.79
C GLY A 307 16.70 23.57 -3.21
N LEU A 308 16.61 22.27 -2.89
CA LEU A 308 17.76 21.51 -2.38
C LEU A 308 18.86 21.32 -3.43
N VAL A 309 18.50 21.13 -4.71
CA VAL A 309 19.47 21.12 -5.82
C VAL A 309 20.17 22.46 -5.95
N ALA A 310 19.43 23.57 -5.93
CA ALA A 310 20.01 24.93 -5.95
C ALA A 310 20.98 25.15 -4.78
N GLU A 311 20.57 24.75 -3.56
CA GLU A 311 21.40 24.88 -2.34
C GLU A 311 22.65 24.01 -2.40
N LYS A 312 22.49 22.71 -2.64
CA LYS A 312 23.56 21.73 -2.41
C LYS A 312 24.46 21.54 -3.61
N HIS A 313 23.93 21.63 -4.83
CA HIS A 313 24.68 21.42 -6.06
C HIS A 313 25.13 22.71 -6.70
N LYS A 314 24.18 23.62 -7.01
CA LYS A 314 24.47 24.88 -7.72
C LYS A 314 25.13 25.93 -6.81
N LYS A 315 25.09 25.75 -5.48
CA LYS A 315 25.58 26.69 -4.47
C LYS A 315 24.94 28.08 -4.61
N ASP A 316 23.71 28.11 -5.12
CA ASP A 316 22.91 29.32 -5.30
C ASP A 316 21.93 29.45 -4.12
N ASP A 317 22.42 29.99 -3.01
CA ASP A 317 21.63 30.18 -1.81
C ASP A 317 20.43 31.12 -2.02
N LYS A 318 20.55 32.11 -2.94
CA LYS A 318 19.46 33.02 -3.26
C LYS A 318 18.28 32.34 -3.93
N THR A 319 18.54 31.57 -4.99
CA THR A 319 17.49 30.77 -5.66
C THR A 319 16.93 29.70 -4.74
N ALA A 320 17.78 29.03 -3.96
CA ALA A 320 17.38 28.02 -3.01
C ALA A 320 16.43 28.60 -1.95
N GLU A 321 16.77 29.75 -1.38
CA GLU A 321 15.92 30.41 -0.37
C GLU A 321 14.54 30.77 -0.94
N ILE A 322 14.48 31.33 -2.15
CA ILE A 322 13.21 31.67 -2.83
C ILE A 322 12.34 30.42 -2.99
N LEU A 323 12.90 29.33 -3.47
CA LEU A 323 12.18 28.08 -3.71
C LEU A 323 11.70 27.45 -2.39
N LEU A 324 12.57 27.35 -1.40
CA LEU A 324 12.22 26.76 -0.11
C LEU A 324 11.21 27.62 0.66
N GLN A 325 11.33 28.96 0.62
CA GLN A 325 10.33 29.87 1.17
C GLN A 325 8.97 29.75 0.47
N LYS A 326 8.97 29.57 -0.86
CA LYS A 326 7.74 29.28 -1.60
C LYS A 326 7.11 27.98 -1.14
N ALA A 327 7.90 26.93 -0.99
CA ALA A 327 7.41 25.61 -0.61
C ALA A 327 6.76 25.58 0.78
N VAL A 328 7.37 26.22 1.79
CA VAL A 328 6.80 26.26 3.15
C VAL A 328 5.55 27.13 3.29
N LYS A 329 5.20 27.91 2.26
CA LYS A 329 3.93 28.64 2.17
C LYS A 329 2.82 27.86 1.49
N LEU A 330 3.13 26.72 0.86
CA LEU A 330 2.11 25.83 0.32
C LEU A 330 1.29 25.20 1.45
N PRO A 331 0.04 24.81 1.20
CA PRO A 331 -0.80 24.18 2.20
C PRO A 331 -0.10 22.99 2.88
N PHE A 332 -0.12 23.01 4.20
CA PHE A 332 0.43 21.94 5.03
C PHE A 332 -0.54 20.78 5.13
N ASP A 333 0.01 19.58 5.02
CA ASP A 333 -0.70 18.35 5.27
C ASP A 333 0.14 17.42 6.14
N GLU A 334 -0.43 16.95 7.24
CA GLU A 334 0.25 16.12 8.24
C GLU A 334 0.77 14.81 7.65
N ARG A 335 0.07 14.24 6.68
CA ARG A 335 0.41 12.96 6.05
C ARG A 335 1.30 13.11 4.82
N PHE A 336 0.97 14.06 3.94
CA PHE A 336 1.55 14.11 2.59
C PHE A 336 2.65 15.15 2.39
N THR A 337 2.70 16.23 3.20
CA THR A 337 3.68 17.32 3.01
C THR A 337 4.55 17.61 4.22
N LYS A 338 4.26 17.04 5.38
CA LYS A 338 4.96 17.29 6.65
C LYS A 338 6.48 17.10 6.55
N ASP A 339 6.94 15.96 6.07
CA ASP A 339 8.37 15.67 5.95
C ASP A 339 9.04 16.58 4.91
N TYR A 340 8.33 16.92 3.83
CA TYR A 340 8.83 17.87 2.84
C TYR A 340 9.00 19.28 3.41
N HIS A 341 8.06 19.76 4.22
CA HIS A 341 8.24 21.03 4.95
C HIS A 341 9.44 20.96 5.91
N ALA A 342 9.66 19.82 6.58
CA ALA A 342 10.85 19.66 7.42
C ALA A 342 12.15 19.78 6.63
N LEU A 343 12.23 19.16 5.45
CA LEU A 343 13.37 19.28 4.54
C LEU A 343 13.59 20.72 4.08
N ALA A 344 12.52 21.43 3.75
CA ALA A 344 12.60 22.85 3.36
C ALA A 344 13.13 23.73 4.49
N TYR A 345 12.61 23.57 5.70
CA TYR A 345 13.11 24.33 6.87
C TYR A 345 14.57 23.99 7.18
N MET A 346 15.01 22.74 6.97
CA MET A 346 16.43 22.41 7.12
C MET A 346 17.31 23.10 6.08
N GLY A 347 16.87 23.15 4.81
CA GLY A 347 17.55 23.94 3.77
C GLY A 347 17.68 25.40 4.16
N LEU A 348 16.57 26.03 4.59
CA LEU A 348 16.56 27.41 5.07
C LEU A 348 17.49 27.62 6.29
N ALA A 349 17.52 26.67 7.23
CA ALA A 349 18.43 26.72 8.37
C ALA A 349 19.91 26.70 7.97
N ARG A 350 20.26 25.86 6.98
CA ARG A 350 21.64 25.79 6.44
C ARG A 350 22.03 27.10 5.74
N ILE A 351 21.13 27.69 4.95
CA ILE A 351 21.34 28.96 4.26
C ILE A 351 21.55 30.07 5.30
N ALA A 352 20.67 30.21 6.29
CA ALA A 352 20.78 31.19 7.36
C ALA A 352 22.10 31.06 8.15
N LYS A 353 22.54 29.81 8.41
CA LYS A 353 23.84 29.53 9.04
C LYS A 353 25.02 30.10 8.22
N ARG A 354 25.02 29.87 6.90
CA ARG A 354 26.06 30.39 6.00
C ARG A 354 26.04 31.92 5.91
N ALA A 355 24.86 32.53 6.01
CA ALA A 355 24.68 33.97 6.04
C ALA A 355 25.04 34.63 7.39
N GLY A 356 25.38 33.83 8.43
CA GLY A 356 25.66 34.37 9.78
C GLY A 356 24.40 34.75 10.56
N GLU A 357 23.19 34.39 10.10
CA GLU A 357 21.90 34.76 10.71
C GLU A 357 21.50 33.74 11.78
N ALA A 358 22.15 33.79 12.94
CA ALA A 358 22.01 32.75 13.97
C ALA A 358 20.57 32.56 14.48
N ASP A 359 19.81 33.66 14.63
CA ASP A 359 18.42 33.57 15.11
C ASP A 359 17.50 32.89 14.10
N LYS A 360 17.60 33.25 12.82
CA LYS A 360 16.85 32.60 11.75
C LYS A 360 17.24 31.13 11.61
N MET A 361 18.53 30.81 11.71
CA MET A 361 19.02 29.45 11.69
C MET A 361 18.37 28.60 12.78
N LYS A 362 18.36 29.12 14.03
CA LYS A 362 17.71 28.43 15.16
C LYS A 362 16.21 28.31 14.98
N GLU A 363 15.53 29.36 14.48
CA GLU A 363 14.09 29.31 14.20
C GLU A 363 13.74 28.20 13.19
N TYR A 364 14.44 28.18 12.06
CA TYR A 364 14.20 27.16 11.02
C TYR A 364 14.56 25.75 11.48
N ALA A 365 15.68 25.57 12.19
CA ALA A 365 16.07 24.28 12.76
C ALA A 365 15.03 23.76 13.78
N LYS A 366 14.44 24.65 14.59
CA LYS A 366 13.35 24.31 15.51
C LYS A 366 12.09 23.86 14.78
N LYS A 367 11.70 24.58 13.70
CA LYS A 367 10.56 24.18 12.85
C LYS A 367 10.81 22.82 12.17
N ALA A 368 11.99 22.62 11.61
CA ALA A 368 12.38 21.33 11.02
C ALA A 368 12.34 20.20 12.05
N SER A 369 12.93 20.39 13.22
CA SER A 369 12.93 19.38 14.30
C SER A 369 11.53 18.99 14.78
N LYS A 370 10.57 19.94 14.77
CA LYS A 370 9.17 19.66 15.15
C LYS A 370 8.42 18.81 14.11
N LEU A 371 8.77 18.99 12.83
CA LEU A 371 8.06 18.33 11.72
C LEU A 371 8.74 17.03 11.26
N ALA A 372 10.07 16.93 11.41
CA ALA A 372 10.86 15.85 10.84
C ALA A 372 10.53 14.48 11.47
N GLU A 373 10.18 13.54 10.62
CA GLU A 373 10.14 12.12 10.93
C GLU A 373 11.34 11.37 10.32
N TYR A 374 12.02 11.93 9.30
CA TYR A 374 13.30 11.42 8.82
C TYR A 374 14.36 11.52 9.90
N LYS A 375 14.92 10.40 10.33
CA LYS A 375 15.95 10.39 11.39
C LYS A 375 17.17 11.26 11.05
N SER A 376 17.59 11.28 9.79
CA SER A 376 18.69 12.14 9.33
C SER A 376 18.37 13.62 9.46
N THR A 377 17.18 14.06 9.02
CA THR A 377 16.73 15.46 9.13
C THR A 377 16.58 15.88 10.58
N LEU A 378 16.00 15.02 11.42
CA LEU A 378 15.85 15.28 12.85
C LEU A 378 17.22 15.40 13.56
N ALA A 379 18.18 14.53 13.22
CA ALA A 379 19.53 14.59 13.78
C ALA A 379 20.25 15.88 13.38
N GLU A 380 20.17 16.28 12.11
CA GLU A 380 20.73 17.54 11.61
C GLU A 380 20.13 18.77 12.32
N ALA A 381 18.80 18.80 12.42
CA ALA A 381 18.09 19.90 13.10
C ALA A 381 18.51 20.02 14.58
N LYS A 382 18.58 18.89 15.30
CA LYS A 382 19.03 18.87 16.69
C LYS A 382 20.50 19.29 16.84
N ALA A 383 21.37 18.96 15.89
CA ALA A 383 22.78 19.38 15.92
C ALA A 383 22.92 20.90 15.72
N MET A 384 22.04 21.54 14.96
CA MET A 384 22.05 23.00 14.78
C MET A 384 21.50 23.77 15.98
N LEU A 385 20.75 23.12 16.87
CA LEU A 385 20.15 23.75 18.06
C LEU A 385 21.03 23.66 19.31
N LYS A 386 22.10 22.86 19.24
CA LYS A 386 23.15 22.80 20.29
C LYS A 386 24.12 23.93 20.14
#